data_7998c00fd72834bf61d0f2b38ada942d
#
_entry.id   7998c00fd72834bf61d0f2b38ada942d
#
_cell.length_a   1.000
_cell.length_b   1.000
_cell.length_c   1.000
_cell.angle_alpha   90.00
_cell.angle_beta   90.00
_cell.angle_gamma   90.00
#
_symmetry.space_group_name_H-M   'P 1'
#
loop_
_entity.id
_entity.type
_entity.pdbx_description
1 polymer ?
#
loop_
_entity_poly.entity_id
_entity_poly.type
_entity_poly.pdbx_seq_one_letter_code
_entity_poly.pdbx_strand_id
1 'polypeptide(L)'
;MFRLIHCGRVGLRLGGLNFNRVFVEMQRSCTSLARSLGRTRGFCTSKNSDKIVASMLFERLPIVIPKINPFVYVFQEFSFRWRQQYRRAYPDEFLKKSDARGKGEYQIDYKPAPRITEADETNDRRSLQRALDRRLYLLIYGTTDGASSEKPVWHFPEKVYGSEETLRKCAESALESVIGDLSHTYFVGNAPMGHMVIQPAENEKDLLSLKRFFFKSQVIATSKFKIEKCEDFVWVTKDELLEYFPEQGEFLNKMIIS
;
A
#
# COMPACT_ATOMS: atom_id res chain seq x y z
N MET A 1 -6.74 -34.36 23.91
CA MET A 1 -7.48 -34.84 25.09
C MET A 1 -8.74 -33.99 25.24
N PHE A 2 -9.80 -34.29 24.48
CA PHE A 2 -11.07 -33.56 24.53
C PHE A 2 -12.09 -34.42 25.24
N ARG A 3 -12.60 -33.92 26.36
CA ARG A 3 -13.69 -34.55 27.13
C ARG A 3 -15.04 -34.20 26.48
N LEU A 4 -15.74 -35.22 26.04
CA LEU A 4 -17.16 -35.20 25.70
C LEU A 4 -17.99 -34.94 26.97
N ILE A 5 -18.75 -33.85 26.96
CA ILE A 5 -19.75 -33.57 27.97
C ILE A 5 -21.09 -34.18 27.50
N HIS A 6 -21.52 -35.20 28.23
CA HIS A 6 -22.84 -35.80 28.12
C HIS A 6 -23.88 -34.86 28.67
N CYS A 7 -24.77 -34.36 27.84
CA CYS A 7 -25.93 -33.55 28.27
C CYS A 7 -27.15 -34.46 28.45
N GLY A 8 -27.54 -34.62 29.73
CA GLY A 8 -28.68 -35.46 30.12
C GLY A 8 -30.01 -34.89 29.67
N ARG A 9 -30.89 -35.79 29.23
CA ARG A 9 -32.29 -35.53 28.94
C ARG A 9 -33.03 -35.14 30.23
N VAL A 10 -33.48 -33.92 30.34
CA VAL A 10 -34.54 -33.49 31.27
C VAL A 10 -35.80 -33.30 30.46
N GLY A 11 -36.76 -34.20 30.63
CA GLY A 11 -38.07 -34.08 30.02
C GLY A 11 -38.96 -33.12 30.83
N LEU A 12 -39.25 -31.99 30.29
CA LEU A 12 -40.33 -31.13 30.75
C LEU A 12 -41.50 -31.21 29.79
N ARG A 13 -42.60 -31.86 30.23
CA ARG A 13 -43.90 -31.81 29.57
C ARG A 13 -44.58 -30.51 29.94
N LEU A 14 -44.68 -29.59 29.01
CA LEU A 14 -45.61 -28.46 29.07
C LEU A 14 -46.36 -28.40 27.73
N GLY A 15 -47.67 -28.60 27.84
CA GLY A 15 -48.73 -28.15 26.93
C GLY A 15 -48.56 -28.37 25.41
N GLY A 16 -49.01 -29.48 24.88
CA GLY A 16 -49.74 -29.54 23.59
C GLY A 16 -49.09 -29.16 22.27
N LEU A 17 -47.84 -28.75 22.23
CA LEU A 17 -47.14 -28.44 20.98
C LEU A 17 -46.03 -29.47 20.70
N ASN A 18 -46.18 -30.15 19.60
CA ASN A 18 -45.30 -31.24 19.19
C ASN A 18 -43.95 -30.69 18.76
N PHE A 19 -43.02 -30.50 19.74
CA PHE A 19 -41.70 -29.91 19.58
C PHE A 19 -40.87 -30.54 18.44
N ASN A 20 -41.09 -31.81 18.14
CA ASN A 20 -40.44 -32.50 17.03
C ASN A 20 -40.87 -31.95 15.65
N ARG A 21 -42.10 -31.46 15.53
CA ARG A 21 -42.62 -30.92 14.26
C ARG A 21 -42.00 -29.53 13.97
N VAL A 22 -41.86 -28.71 15.00
CA VAL A 22 -41.24 -27.39 14.89
C VAL A 22 -39.73 -27.50 14.59
N PHE A 23 -39.05 -28.50 15.20
CA PHE A 23 -37.61 -28.70 14.97
C PHE A 23 -37.33 -29.22 13.56
N VAL A 24 -38.18 -30.07 13.02
CA VAL A 24 -38.08 -30.56 11.62
C VAL A 24 -38.41 -29.45 10.62
N GLU A 25 -39.35 -28.56 10.93
CA GLU A 25 -39.63 -27.42 10.06
C GLU A 25 -38.52 -26.38 10.11
N MET A 26 -37.91 -26.10 11.26
CA MET A 26 -36.70 -25.25 11.35
C MET A 26 -35.52 -25.85 10.57
N GLN A 27 -35.29 -27.16 10.64
CA GLN A 27 -34.25 -27.78 9.86
C GLN A 27 -34.53 -27.74 8.34
N ARG A 28 -35.78 -27.89 7.91
CA ARG A 28 -36.18 -27.72 6.49
C ARG A 28 -36.03 -26.26 6.03
N SER A 29 -36.33 -25.29 6.89
CA SER A 29 -36.15 -23.88 6.59
C SER A 29 -34.65 -23.49 6.48
N CYS A 30 -33.80 -24.01 7.38
CA CYS A 30 -32.36 -23.80 7.29
C CYS A 30 -31.72 -24.43 6.04
N THR A 31 -32.20 -25.64 5.64
CA THR A 31 -31.68 -26.28 4.43
C THR A 31 -32.14 -25.59 3.14
N SER A 32 -33.32 -24.96 3.13
CA SER A 32 -33.79 -24.18 1.99
C SER A 32 -33.04 -22.85 1.87
N LEU A 33 -32.71 -22.19 2.98
CA LEU A 33 -31.89 -20.99 3.02
C LEU A 33 -30.42 -21.28 2.59
N ALA A 34 -29.86 -22.41 3.03
CA ALA A 34 -28.52 -22.84 2.59
C ALA A 34 -28.45 -23.16 1.08
N ARG A 35 -29.55 -23.66 0.48
CA ARG A 35 -29.63 -23.87 -0.97
C ARG A 35 -29.79 -22.59 -1.77
N SER A 36 -30.36 -21.51 -1.19
CA SER A 36 -30.46 -20.21 -1.86
C SER A 36 -29.17 -19.41 -1.81
N LEU A 37 -28.31 -19.64 -0.82
CA LEU A 37 -26.99 -19.03 -0.71
C LEU A 37 -25.92 -19.70 -1.60
N GLY A 38 -26.18 -20.92 -2.07
CA GLY A 38 -25.29 -21.66 -2.98
C GLY A 38 -25.41 -21.28 -4.45
N ARG A 39 -26.21 -20.28 -4.80
CA ARG A 39 -26.21 -19.71 -6.15
C ARG A 39 -25.00 -18.78 -6.26
N THR A 40 -23.82 -19.38 -6.49
CA THR A 40 -22.71 -18.66 -7.09
C THR A 40 -23.28 -17.96 -8.31
N ARG A 41 -23.39 -16.62 -8.22
CA ARG A 41 -23.65 -15.81 -9.41
C ARG A 41 -22.51 -16.14 -10.35
N GLY A 42 -22.76 -17.01 -11.31
CA GLY A 42 -21.86 -17.16 -12.44
C GLY A 42 -21.69 -15.76 -12.99
N PHE A 43 -20.50 -15.19 -12.87
CA PHE A 43 -20.16 -14.02 -13.63
C PHE A 43 -20.41 -14.40 -15.08
N CYS A 44 -21.42 -13.80 -15.68
CA CYS A 44 -21.56 -13.86 -17.12
C CYS A 44 -20.28 -13.26 -17.69
N THR A 45 -19.37 -14.12 -18.09
CA THR A 45 -18.25 -13.74 -18.94
C THR A 45 -18.88 -13.36 -20.29
N SER A 46 -19.25 -12.09 -20.43
CA SER A 46 -19.49 -11.52 -21.74
C SER A 46 -18.22 -11.77 -22.56
N LYS A 47 -18.36 -12.19 -23.81
CA LYS A 47 -17.24 -12.54 -24.69
C LYS A 47 -16.24 -11.37 -24.93
N ASN A 48 -16.52 -10.18 -24.44
CA ASN A 48 -15.64 -9.03 -24.35
C ASN A 48 -15.27 -8.80 -22.87
N SER A 49 -14.46 -9.68 -22.28
CA SER A 49 -13.93 -9.43 -20.94
C SER A 49 -12.80 -8.42 -21.02
N ASP A 50 -12.98 -7.28 -20.36
CA ASP A 50 -11.92 -6.28 -20.21
C ASP A 50 -10.64 -6.92 -19.68
N LYS A 51 -9.50 -6.52 -20.21
CA LYS A 51 -8.20 -6.97 -19.73
C LYS A 51 -7.90 -6.30 -18.39
N ILE A 52 -7.66 -7.08 -17.36
CA ILE A 52 -7.35 -6.58 -16.01
C ILE A 52 -5.85 -6.67 -15.80
N VAL A 53 -5.24 -5.56 -15.37
CA VAL A 53 -3.80 -5.48 -15.05
C VAL A 53 -3.63 -5.02 -13.62
N ALA A 54 -2.80 -5.70 -12.86
CA ALA A 54 -2.36 -5.28 -11.54
C ALA A 54 -0.99 -4.61 -11.66
N SER A 55 -0.90 -3.36 -11.21
CA SER A 55 0.31 -2.55 -11.24
C SER A 55 0.75 -2.23 -9.82
N MET A 56 2.06 -2.29 -9.55
CA MET A 56 2.61 -2.06 -8.23
C MET A 56 3.35 -0.73 -8.16
N LEU A 57 2.88 0.16 -7.31
CA LEU A 57 3.57 1.39 -6.95
C LEU A 57 4.55 1.08 -5.82
N PHE A 58 5.81 0.87 -6.17
CA PHE A 58 6.87 0.59 -5.20
C PHE A 58 7.58 1.87 -4.80
N GLU A 59 7.44 2.26 -3.52
CA GLU A 59 7.95 3.53 -3.01
C GLU A 59 9.03 3.36 -1.94
N ARG A 60 9.99 4.27 -1.92
CA ARG A 60 10.90 4.52 -0.80
C ARG A 60 10.43 5.77 -0.06
N LEU A 61 10.13 5.63 1.23
CA LEU A 61 9.76 6.74 2.09
C LEU A 61 10.93 7.69 2.32
N PRO A 62 10.69 8.97 2.66
CA PRO A 62 11.76 9.89 3.03
C PRO A 62 12.57 9.33 4.21
N ILE A 63 13.89 9.37 4.11
CA ILE A 63 14.82 8.95 5.16
C ILE A 63 15.11 10.12 6.09
N VAL A 64 15.21 11.31 5.52
CA VAL A 64 15.44 12.57 6.25
C VAL A 64 14.13 13.35 6.27
N ILE A 65 13.85 14.00 7.40
CA ILE A 65 12.64 14.84 7.54
C ILE A 65 12.65 15.94 6.47
N PRO A 66 11.59 16.06 5.67
CA PRO A 66 11.48 17.12 4.66
C PRO A 66 11.64 18.51 5.28
N LYS A 67 12.11 19.48 4.50
CA LYS A 67 12.18 20.86 4.95
C LYS A 67 10.78 21.38 5.25
N ILE A 68 10.58 21.83 6.47
CA ILE A 68 9.32 22.43 6.90
C ILE A 68 9.17 23.79 6.24
N ASN A 69 7.96 24.14 5.82
CA ASN A 69 7.67 25.46 5.30
C ASN A 69 8.08 26.55 6.33
N PRO A 70 8.78 27.62 5.93
CA PRO A 70 9.24 28.66 6.84
C PRO A 70 8.14 29.23 7.75
N PHE A 71 6.93 29.38 7.24
CA PHE A 71 5.78 29.85 8.03
C PHE A 71 5.41 28.87 9.14
N VAL A 72 5.38 27.58 8.83
CA VAL A 72 5.08 26.51 9.82
C VAL A 72 6.18 26.46 10.88
N TYR A 73 7.45 26.62 10.48
CA TYR A 73 8.56 26.68 11.41
C TYR A 73 8.43 27.82 12.41
N VAL A 74 8.16 29.05 11.94
CA VAL A 74 7.94 30.22 12.80
C VAL A 74 6.76 30.01 13.75
N PHE A 75 5.68 29.42 13.27
CA PHE A 75 4.53 29.10 14.12
C PHE A 75 4.86 28.05 15.19
N GLN A 76 5.62 27.03 14.84
CA GLN A 76 6.06 26.01 15.81
C GLN A 76 6.97 26.61 16.87
N GLU A 77 7.90 27.47 16.47
CA GLU A 77 8.80 28.18 17.39
C GLU A 77 8.02 29.10 18.34
N PHE A 78 7.08 29.88 17.79
CA PHE A 78 6.18 30.70 18.58
C PHE A 78 5.38 29.85 19.59
N SER A 79 4.77 28.76 19.14
CA SER A 79 3.99 27.87 19.97
C SER A 79 4.82 27.21 21.08
N PHE A 80 6.09 26.88 20.77
CA PHE A 80 7.02 26.34 21.76
C PHE A 80 7.36 27.38 22.84
N ARG A 81 7.73 28.62 22.43
CA ARG A 81 8.03 29.71 23.36
C ARG A 81 6.82 30.05 24.23
N TRP A 82 5.63 30.11 23.62
CA TRP A 82 4.38 30.35 24.35
C TRP A 82 4.11 29.28 25.41
N ARG A 83 4.22 28.01 25.05
CA ARG A 83 4.06 26.89 25.99
C ARG A 83 5.10 26.94 27.11
N GLN A 84 6.33 27.26 26.83
CA GLN A 84 7.37 27.41 27.84
C GLN A 84 7.06 28.53 28.83
N GLN A 85 6.60 29.68 28.34
CA GLN A 85 6.27 30.83 29.15
C GLN A 85 5.09 30.62 30.06
N TYR A 86 4.05 29.96 29.59
CA TYR A 86 2.81 29.73 30.33
C TYR A 86 2.70 28.32 30.92
N ARG A 87 3.76 27.55 30.86
CA ARG A 87 3.81 26.21 31.47
C ARG A 87 3.70 26.34 32.96
N ARG A 88 2.77 25.56 33.59
CA ARG A 88 2.75 25.38 35.03
C ARG A 88 4.05 24.71 35.46
N ALA A 89 4.84 25.38 36.28
CA ALA A 89 5.99 24.79 36.93
C ALA A 89 5.50 24.02 38.20
N TYR A 90 5.96 22.81 38.37
CA TYR A 90 5.76 22.10 39.64
C TYR A 90 6.71 22.70 40.68
N PRO A 91 6.26 22.92 41.95
CA PRO A 91 7.13 23.29 43.03
C PRO A 91 8.29 22.29 43.15
N ASP A 92 9.48 22.79 43.42
CA ASP A 92 10.72 21.95 43.49
C ASP A 92 10.61 20.86 44.57
N GLU A 93 9.73 21.03 45.51
CA GLU A 93 9.45 20.04 46.60
C GLU A 93 8.87 18.72 46.06
N PHE A 94 8.16 18.78 44.92
CA PHE A 94 7.58 17.59 44.25
C PHE A 94 8.55 16.91 43.29
N LEU A 95 9.63 17.59 42.89
CA LEU A 95 10.64 17.03 42.03
C LEU A 95 11.63 16.21 42.88
N LYS A 96 11.66 14.90 42.64
CA LYS A 96 12.69 14.05 43.25
C LYS A 96 14.08 14.52 42.83
N LYS A 97 15.06 14.40 43.74
CA LYS A 97 16.47 14.76 43.43
C LYS A 97 17.03 14.07 42.20
N SER A 98 16.49 12.92 41.79
CA SER A 98 16.82 12.20 40.57
C SER A 98 16.36 12.98 39.29
N ASP A 99 15.20 13.63 39.35
CA ASP A 99 14.63 14.34 38.21
C ASP A 99 15.29 15.72 38.05
N ALA A 100 15.79 16.30 39.15
CA ALA A 100 16.58 17.52 39.10
C ALA A 100 17.96 17.31 38.45
N ARG A 101 18.52 16.09 38.51
CA ARG A 101 19.77 15.74 37.79
C ARG A 101 19.61 15.60 36.29
N GLY A 102 18.38 15.48 35.77
CA GLY A 102 18.10 15.46 34.34
C GLY A 102 18.32 16.81 33.63
N LYS A 103 18.69 17.87 34.36
CA LYS A 103 19.17 19.13 33.81
C LYS A 103 20.68 19.13 33.48
N GLY A 104 21.35 17.96 33.57
CA GLY A 104 22.70 17.83 33.01
C GLY A 104 22.64 18.15 31.52
N GLU A 105 23.43 19.12 31.09
CA GLU A 105 23.71 19.33 29.68
C GLU A 105 24.34 18.04 29.14
N TYR A 106 23.47 17.14 28.64
CA TYR A 106 23.94 16.07 27.77
C TYR A 106 24.38 16.75 26.49
N GLN A 107 25.63 17.08 26.38
CA GLN A 107 26.24 17.36 25.08
C GLN A 107 26.19 16.08 24.26
N ILE A 108 25.13 15.92 23.52
CA ILE A 108 25.05 14.88 22.51
C ILE A 108 25.87 15.46 21.34
N ASP A 109 27.05 14.91 21.11
CA ASP A 109 27.85 15.18 19.91
C ASP A 109 27.12 14.58 18.69
N TYR A 110 25.97 15.19 18.36
CA TYR A 110 25.19 14.80 17.21
C TYR A 110 25.68 15.54 15.97
N LYS A 111 26.30 14.78 15.07
CA LYS A 111 26.64 15.26 13.73
C LYS A 111 25.52 14.84 12.79
N PRO A 112 24.68 15.77 12.30
CA PRO A 112 23.60 15.43 11.39
C PRO A 112 24.16 14.85 10.09
N ALA A 113 23.52 13.81 9.55
CA ALA A 113 23.87 13.27 8.25
C ALA A 113 23.64 14.32 7.16
N PRO A 114 24.50 14.35 6.13
CA PRO A 114 24.33 15.28 5.01
C PRO A 114 23.00 15.00 4.30
N ARG A 115 22.28 16.05 3.90
CA ARG A 115 21.03 15.93 3.14
C ARG A 115 21.27 15.64 1.67
N ILE A 116 22.37 16.16 1.14
CA ILE A 116 22.81 15.97 -0.24
C ILE A 116 23.83 14.83 -0.23
N THR A 117 23.60 13.86 -1.07
CA THR A 117 24.45 12.68 -1.21
C THR A 117 25.22 12.72 -2.53
N GLU A 118 26.23 11.90 -2.66
CA GLU A 118 26.98 11.74 -3.93
C GLU A 118 26.04 11.35 -5.09
N ALA A 119 24.97 10.58 -4.81
CA ALA A 119 23.99 10.23 -5.81
C ALA A 119 23.17 11.42 -6.31
N ASP A 120 23.00 12.46 -5.47
CA ASP A 120 22.33 13.71 -5.87
C ASP A 120 23.28 14.57 -6.73
N GLU A 121 24.56 14.60 -6.40
CA GLU A 121 25.59 15.36 -7.14
C GLU A 121 25.84 14.75 -8.52
N THR A 122 25.88 13.42 -8.61
CA THR A 122 26.08 12.70 -9.87
C THR A 122 24.76 12.49 -10.66
N ASN A 123 23.63 12.88 -10.08
CA ASN A 123 22.28 12.64 -10.63
C ASN A 123 22.03 11.17 -10.99
N ASP A 124 22.50 10.27 -10.13
CA ASP A 124 22.30 8.83 -10.32
C ASP A 124 20.85 8.43 -9.99
N ARG A 125 20.03 8.26 -11.04
CA ARG A 125 18.62 7.88 -10.92
C ARG A 125 18.41 6.40 -10.55
N ARG A 126 19.46 5.59 -10.54
CA ARG A 126 19.38 4.18 -10.12
C ARG A 126 19.62 3.99 -8.63
N SER A 127 20.12 5.01 -7.93
CA SER A 127 20.42 4.94 -6.51
C SER A 127 19.22 5.26 -5.63
N LEU A 128 18.99 4.43 -4.60
CA LEU A 128 18.03 4.71 -3.53
C LEU A 128 18.51 5.80 -2.56
N GLN A 129 19.79 6.15 -2.59
CA GLN A 129 20.38 7.17 -1.72
C GLN A 129 20.12 8.60 -2.20
N ARG A 130 19.48 8.73 -3.33
CA ARG A 130 19.08 9.99 -3.93
C ARG A 130 17.87 10.60 -3.22
N ALA A 131 17.76 11.95 -3.21
CA ALA A 131 16.62 12.72 -2.71
C ALA A 131 16.10 12.19 -1.36
N LEU A 132 16.96 12.18 -0.33
CA LEU A 132 16.66 11.57 0.98
C LEU A 132 15.45 12.18 1.69
N ASP A 133 15.10 13.41 1.38
CA ASP A 133 13.96 14.16 1.94
C ASP A 133 12.66 13.98 1.17
N ARG A 134 12.67 13.23 0.06
CA ARG A 134 11.52 12.98 -0.81
C ARG A 134 11.20 11.51 -0.92
N ARG A 135 10.00 11.22 -1.40
CA ARG A 135 9.60 9.86 -1.79
C ARG A 135 10.15 9.54 -3.17
N LEU A 136 10.61 8.32 -3.36
CA LEU A 136 11.02 7.81 -4.66
C LEU A 136 10.10 6.67 -5.08
N TYR A 137 9.85 6.59 -6.37
CA TYR A 137 9.01 5.57 -7.00
C TYR A 137 9.81 4.83 -8.06
N LEU A 138 9.67 3.50 -8.09
CA LEU A 138 10.34 2.67 -9.08
C LEU A 138 9.59 2.71 -10.40
N LEU A 139 10.30 3.05 -11.47
CA LEU A 139 9.88 2.82 -12.84
C LEU A 139 10.83 1.84 -13.51
N ILE A 140 10.29 1.00 -14.36
CA ILE A 140 11.03 0.07 -15.19
C ILE A 140 10.82 0.40 -16.66
N TYR A 141 11.85 0.17 -17.46
CA TYR A 141 11.80 0.30 -18.89
C TYR A 141 11.71 -1.09 -19.53
N GLY A 142 10.69 -1.30 -20.34
CA GLY A 142 10.45 -2.59 -20.96
C GLY A 142 9.09 -2.66 -21.66
N THR A 143 8.74 -3.85 -22.09
CA THR A 143 7.43 -4.12 -22.68
C THR A 143 6.38 -4.27 -21.61
N THR A 144 5.24 -3.62 -21.79
CA THR A 144 4.12 -3.71 -20.86
C THR A 144 3.27 -4.94 -21.18
N ASP A 145 2.98 -5.76 -20.16
CA ASP A 145 2.17 -6.98 -20.31
C ASP A 145 0.73 -6.70 -20.79
N GLY A 146 0.28 -5.48 -20.67
CA GLY A 146 -1.10 -5.06 -20.98
C GLY A 146 -1.30 -4.37 -22.32
N ALA A 147 -0.27 -3.77 -22.89
CA ALA A 147 -0.36 -2.99 -24.10
C ALA A 147 -0.23 -3.86 -25.36
N SER A 148 -0.89 -3.45 -26.43
CA SER A 148 -0.76 -4.04 -27.76
C SER A 148 0.54 -3.64 -28.49
N SER A 149 1.29 -2.70 -27.92
CA SER A 149 2.54 -2.21 -28.51
C SER A 149 3.75 -3.00 -27.96
N GLU A 150 4.51 -3.60 -28.84
CA GLU A 150 5.79 -4.27 -28.51
C GLU A 150 6.93 -3.27 -28.23
N LYS A 151 6.66 -1.96 -28.30
CA LYS A 151 7.68 -0.96 -28.02
C LYS A 151 7.93 -0.83 -26.52
N PRO A 152 9.20 -0.86 -26.08
CA PRO A 152 9.53 -0.66 -24.67
C PRO A 152 9.17 0.78 -24.27
N VAL A 153 8.49 0.89 -23.12
CA VAL A 153 8.07 2.16 -22.53
C VAL A 153 8.35 2.14 -21.01
N TRP A 154 8.44 3.32 -20.42
CA TRP A 154 8.50 3.44 -18.98
C TRP A 154 7.16 3.10 -18.35
N HIS A 155 7.15 2.19 -17.39
CA HIS A 155 5.94 1.77 -16.69
C HIS A 155 6.24 1.34 -15.25
N PHE A 156 5.20 1.21 -14.44
CA PHE A 156 5.31 0.56 -13.12
C PHE A 156 5.41 -0.96 -13.31
N PRO A 157 6.02 -1.69 -12.34
CA PRO A 157 5.92 -3.14 -12.32
C PRO A 157 4.46 -3.59 -12.44
N GLU A 158 4.10 -4.30 -13.49
CA GLU A 158 2.73 -4.70 -13.78
C GLU A 158 2.63 -6.11 -14.35
N LYS A 159 1.48 -6.73 -14.17
CA LYS A 159 1.17 -8.06 -14.70
C LYS A 159 -0.29 -8.17 -15.03
N VAL A 160 -0.61 -8.88 -16.11
CA VAL A 160 -2.00 -9.23 -16.47
C VAL A 160 -2.54 -10.24 -15.46
N TYR A 161 -3.73 -9.96 -14.94
CA TYR A 161 -4.43 -10.89 -14.06
C TYR A 161 -4.90 -12.13 -14.83
N GLY A 162 -4.52 -13.28 -14.35
CA GLY A 162 -4.84 -14.57 -15.00
C GLY A 162 -5.27 -15.61 -13.98
N SER A 163 -4.32 -16.38 -13.46
CA SER A 163 -4.57 -17.55 -12.62
C SER A 163 -4.40 -17.29 -11.12
N GLU A 164 -4.00 -16.10 -10.72
CA GLU A 164 -3.78 -15.76 -9.33
C GLU A 164 -5.10 -15.69 -8.55
N GLU A 165 -5.08 -16.06 -7.25
CA GLU A 165 -6.27 -16.04 -6.40
C GLU A 165 -6.84 -14.61 -6.21
N THR A 166 -5.96 -13.62 -6.13
CA THR A 166 -6.35 -12.22 -5.89
C THR A 166 -5.53 -11.26 -6.72
N LEU A 167 -6.09 -10.10 -7.04
CA LEU A 167 -5.37 -9.02 -7.72
C LEU A 167 -4.12 -8.56 -6.94
N ARG A 168 -4.18 -8.61 -5.61
CA ARG A 168 -3.01 -8.30 -4.78
C ARG A 168 -1.87 -9.29 -5.02
N LYS A 169 -2.15 -10.60 -5.04
CA LYS A 169 -1.12 -11.61 -5.33
C LYS A 169 -0.55 -11.45 -6.74
N CYS A 170 -1.38 -11.03 -7.70
CA CYS A 170 -0.92 -10.70 -9.03
C CYS A 170 0.06 -9.52 -9.01
N ALA A 171 -0.24 -8.45 -8.26
CA ALA A 171 0.65 -7.31 -8.10
C ALA A 171 1.95 -7.67 -7.33
N GLU A 172 1.87 -8.54 -6.31
CA GLU A 172 3.04 -9.08 -5.61
C GLU A 172 3.95 -9.86 -6.58
N SER A 173 3.35 -10.73 -7.40
CA SER A 173 4.08 -11.48 -8.43
C SER A 173 4.69 -10.58 -9.51
N ALA A 174 4.03 -9.46 -9.86
CA ALA A 174 4.60 -8.47 -10.77
C ALA A 174 5.88 -7.84 -10.19
N LEU A 175 5.85 -7.47 -8.91
CA LEU A 175 7.01 -6.91 -8.23
C LEU A 175 8.13 -7.96 -8.05
N GLU A 176 7.77 -9.18 -7.63
CA GLU A 176 8.69 -10.31 -7.47
C GLU A 176 9.44 -10.63 -8.77
N SER A 177 8.75 -10.53 -9.91
CA SER A 177 9.37 -10.76 -11.22
C SER A 177 10.48 -9.75 -11.53
N VAL A 178 10.44 -8.54 -10.95
CA VAL A 178 11.42 -7.47 -11.17
C VAL A 178 12.55 -7.51 -10.14
N ILE A 179 12.21 -7.64 -8.85
CA ILE A 179 13.17 -7.54 -7.74
C ILE A 179 13.73 -8.90 -7.34
N GLY A 180 12.97 -9.98 -7.57
CA GLY A 180 13.35 -11.35 -7.21
C GLY A 180 13.03 -11.70 -5.76
N ASP A 181 13.44 -10.90 -4.79
CA ASP A 181 13.20 -11.14 -3.36
C ASP A 181 12.32 -10.05 -2.73
N LEU A 182 11.22 -10.46 -2.11
CA LEU A 182 10.26 -9.57 -1.45
C LEU A 182 10.51 -9.39 0.07
N SER A 183 11.58 -9.98 0.63
CA SER A 183 11.87 -9.93 2.07
C SER A 183 12.03 -8.52 2.62
N HIS A 184 12.48 -7.58 1.80
CA HIS A 184 12.67 -6.16 2.14
C HIS A 184 11.53 -5.26 1.62
N THR A 185 10.37 -5.84 1.41
CA THR A 185 9.21 -5.13 0.85
C THR A 185 8.02 -5.23 1.80
N TYR A 186 7.37 -4.11 2.04
CA TYR A 186 6.13 -4.05 2.81
C TYR A 186 4.95 -3.70 1.90
N PHE A 187 3.93 -4.54 1.87
CA PHE A 187 2.73 -4.32 1.09
C PHE A 187 1.68 -3.58 1.92
N VAL A 188 1.23 -2.45 1.41
CA VAL A 188 0.28 -1.56 2.11
C VAL A 188 -1.15 -1.95 1.76
N GLY A 189 -1.77 -2.73 2.64
CA GLY A 189 -3.18 -3.09 2.50
C GLY A 189 -3.45 -4.19 1.47
N ASN A 190 -4.71 -4.56 1.34
CA ASN A 190 -5.20 -5.59 0.42
C ASN A 190 -6.00 -5.01 -0.75
N ALA A 191 -6.46 -3.77 -0.61
CA ALA A 191 -7.24 -3.08 -1.63
C ALA A 191 -6.34 -2.26 -2.56
N PRO A 192 -6.72 -2.10 -3.83
CA PRO A 192 -6.04 -1.19 -4.74
C PRO A 192 -6.18 0.25 -4.26
N MET A 193 -5.14 1.04 -4.44
CA MET A 193 -5.08 2.46 -4.08
C MET A 193 -5.80 3.33 -5.11
N GLY A 194 -5.82 2.90 -6.36
CA GLY A 194 -6.49 3.56 -7.46
C GLY A 194 -6.73 2.61 -8.63
N HIS A 195 -7.61 3.02 -9.52
CA HIS A 195 -7.83 2.29 -10.77
C HIS A 195 -7.95 3.27 -11.93
N MET A 196 -7.52 2.83 -13.07
CA MET A 196 -7.61 3.60 -14.32
C MET A 196 -8.13 2.70 -15.43
N VAL A 197 -9.05 3.22 -16.21
CA VAL A 197 -9.59 2.53 -17.38
C VAL A 197 -9.01 3.19 -18.62
N ILE A 198 -8.26 2.43 -19.40
CA ILE A 198 -7.69 2.84 -20.67
C ILE A 198 -8.58 2.27 -21.77
N GLN A 199 -9.25 3.15 -22.48
CA GLN A 199 -10.04 2.75 -23.65
C GLN A 199 -9.12 2.66 -24.86
N PRO A 200 -9.31 1.65 -25.72
CA PRO A 200 -8.59 1.59 -27.00
C PRO A 200 -8.92 2.81 -27.87
N ALA A 201 -7.97 3.23 -28.67
CA ALA A 201 -8.20 4.30 -29.64
C ALA A 201 -9.33 3.93 -30.62
N GLU A 202 -10.08 4.92 -31.09
CA GLU A 202 -11.27 4.72 -31.99
C GLU A 202 -10.97 3.88 -33.22
N ASN A 203 -9.72 3.84 -33.66
CA ASN A 203 -9.26 3.09 -34.82
C ASN A 203 -9.05 1.58 -34.56
N GLU A 204 -9.09 1.14 -33.29
CA GLU A 204 -8.81 -0.23 -32.89
C GLU A 204 -10.00 -0.81 -32.11
N LYS A 205 -11.17 -0.85 -32.72
CA LYS A 205 -12.46 -1.26 -32.12
C LYS A 205 -12.47 -2.73 -31.61
N ASP A 206 -11.52 -3.54 -32.05
CA ASP A 206 -11.40 -4.95 -31.65
C ASP A 206 -10.53 -5.15 -30.40
N LEU A 207 -9.87 -4.11 -29.88
CA LEU A 207 -9.08 -4.18 -28.67
C LEU A 207 -9.96 -4.05 -27.42
N LEU A 208 -9.69 -4.93 -26.46
CA LEU A 208 -10.38 -4.94 -25.17
C LEU A 208 -9.96 -3.73 -24.34
N SER A 209 -10.90 -3.13 -23.61
CA SER A 209 -10.56 -2.07 -22.65
C SER A 209 -9.62 -2.62 -21.56
N LEU A 210 -8.63 -1.83 -21.20
CA LEU A 210 -7.64 -2.18 -20.19
C LEU A 210 -8.00 -1.52 -18.85
N LYS A 211 -8.22 -2.33 -17.81
CA LYS A 211 -8.44 -1.85 -16.45
C LYS A 211 -7.19 -2.07 -15.62
N ARG A 212 -6.47 -1.01 -15.30
CA ARG A 212 -5.27 -1.04 -14.49
C ARG A 212 -5.59 -0.70 -13.05
N PHE A 213 -5.23 -1.59 -12.11
CA PHE A 213 -5.39 -1.42 -10.68
C PHE A 213 -4.03 -1.20 -10.03
N PHE A 214 -3.89 -0.12 -9.26
CA PHE A 214 -2.64 0.24 -8.60
C PHE A 214 -2.65 -0.22 -7.15
N PHE A 215 -1.64 -1.00 -6.78
CA PHE A 215 -1.35 -1.41 -5.41
C PHE A 215 -0.10 -0.70 -4.92
N LYS A 216 0.03 -0.55 -3.60
CA LYS A 216 1.13 0.17 -2.98
C LYS A 216 2.01 -0.78 -2.19
N SER A 217 3.32 -0.65 -2.37
CA SER A 217 4.32 -1.30 -1.55
C SER A 217 5.46 -0.35 -1.20
N GLN A 218 6.14 -0.64 -0.10
CA GLN A 218 7.19 0.21 0.45
C GLN A 218 8.49 -0.58 0.63
N VAL A 219 9.59 0.11 0.42
CA VAL A 219 10.93 -0.42 0.73
C VAL A 219 11.11 -0.44 2.24
N ILE A 220 11.48 -1.60 2.81
CA ILE A 220 11.93 -1.74 4.18
C ILE A 220 13.45 -1.70 4.16
N ALA A 221 14.04 -0.77 4.88
CA ALA A 221 15.46 -0.49 4.89
C ALA A 221 16.01 0.05 3.55
N THR A 222 17.25 0.54 3.59
CA THR A 222 17.96 1.08 2.43
C THR A 222 18.71 0.00 1.67
N SER A 223 18.12 -1.17 1.53
CA SER A 223 18.76 -2.30 0.85
C SER A 223 18.95 -2.00 -0.63
N LYS A 224 20.07 -2.43 -1.17
CA LYS A 224 20.30 -2.41 -2.62
C LYS A 224 19.52 -3.56 -3.22
N PHE A 225 18.48 -3.25 -3.98
CA PHE A 225 17.76 -4.27 -4.74
C PHE A 225 18.54 -4.63 -6.01
N LYS A 226 18.60 -5.92 -6.31
CA LYS A 226 19.09 -6.42 -7.60
C LYS A 226 17.90 -6.46 -8.55
N ILE A 227 17.80 -5.48 -9.42
CA ILE A 227 16.77 -5.40 -10.44
C ILE A 227 17.36 -5.97 -11.72
N GLU A 228 16.96 -7.18 -12.09
CA GLU A 228 17.65 -7.95 -13.14
C GLU A 228 16.80 -8.21 -14.40
N LYS A 229 15.46 -8.11 -14.27
CA LYS A 229 14.55 -8.54 -15.36
C LYS A 229 13.93 -7.39 -16.16
N CYS A 230 14.57 -6.25 -16.20
CA CYS A 230 14.17 -5.14 -17.03
C CYS A 230 15.38 -4.62 -17.83
N GLU A 231 15.13 -3.96 -18.96
CA GLU A 231 16.18 -3.35 -19.75
C GLU A 231 16.85 -2.20 -18.99
N ASP A 232 16.05 -1.38 -18.31
CA ASP A 232 16.52 -0.29 -17.45
C ASP A 232 15.53 -0.01 -16.33
N PHE A 233 15.98 0.66 -15.26
CA PHE A 233 15.13 1.09 -14.15
C PHE A 233 15.59 2.43 -13.60
N VAL A 234 14.64 3.19 -13.07
CA VAL A 234 14.93 4.47 -12.42
C VAL A 234 14.07 4.65 -11.16
N TRP A 235 14.65 5.33 -10.18
CA TRP A 235 13.94 5.82 -9.01
C TRP A 235 13.65 7.29 -9.22
N VAL A 236 12.38 7.65 -9.31
CA VAL A 236 11.94 9.00 -9.63
C VAL A 236 11.17 9.62 -8.47
N THR A 237 11.30 10.92 -8.31
CA THR A 237 10.46 11.71 -7.40
C THR A 237 9.07 11.91 -8.02
N LYS A 238 8.10 12.39 -7.23
CA LYS A 238 6.76 12.69 -7.73
C LYS A 238 6.78 13.69 -8.90
N ASP A 239 7.61 14.73 -8.79
CA ASP A 239 7.70 15.77 -9.83
C ASP A 239 8.22 15.18 -11.14
N GLU A 240 9.30 14.40 -11.07
CA GLU A 240 9.86 13.69 -12.21
C GLU A 240 8.88 12.65 -12.79
N LEU A 241 8.12 11.96 -11.92
CA LEU A 241 7.10 10.98 -12.35
C LEU A 241 6.05 11.64 -13.27
N LEU A 242 5.66 12.87 -12.99
CA LEU A 242 4.72 13.63 -13.82
C LEU A 242 5.31 14.00 -15.18
N GLU A 243 6.65 14.15 -15.27
CA GLU A 243 7.32 14.35 -16.55
C GLU A 243 7.30 13.08 -17.42
N TYR A 244 7.43 11.89 -16.79
CA TYR A 244 7.33 10.61 -17.50
C TYR A 244 5.91 10.30 -17.98
N PHE A 245 4.89 10.74 -17.24
CA PHE A 245 3.46 10.45 -17.54
C PHE A 245 2.62 11.72 -17.60
N PRO A 246 2.83 12.60 -18.58
CA PRO A 246 2.11 13.87 -18.67
C PRO A 246 0.59 13.66 -18.86
N GLU A 247 0.18 12.67 -19.64
CA GLU A 247 -1.23 12.36 -19.88
C GLU A 247 -1.99 11.87 -18.65
N GLN A 248 -1.28 11.18 -17.74
CA GLN A 248 -1.83 10.60 -16.52
C GLN A 248 -1.57 11.48 -15.28
N GLY A 249 -1.00 12.67 -15.47
CA GLY A 249 -0.52 13.54 -14.39
C GLY A 249 -1.62 13.90 -13.39
N GLU A 250 -2.83 14.19 -13.82
CA GLU A 250 -3.95 14.52 -12.92
C GLU A 250 -4.34 13.33 -12.04
N PHE A 251 -4.41 12.14 -12.62
CA PHE A 251 -4.71 10.91 -11.89
C PHE A 251 -3.62 10.58 -10.87
N LEU A 252 -2.35 10.64 -11.30
CA LEU A 252 -1.20 10.38 -10.43
C LEU A 252 -1.11 11.39 -9.27
N ASN A 253 -1.41 12.66 -9.52
CA ASN A 253 -1.45 13.68 -8.47
C ASN A 253 -2.51 13.41 -7.39
N LYS A 254 -3.67 12.88 -7.79
CA LYS A 254 -4.73 12.50 -6.85
C LYS A 254 -4.39 11.22 -6.09
N MET A 255 -3.69 10.28 -6.73
CA MET A 255 -3.35 9.00 -6.17
C MET A 255 -2.12 9.08 -5.24
N ILE A 256 -1.12 9.87 -5.61
CA ILE A 256 0.16 9.94 -4.89
C ILE A 256 0.17 11.18 -3.99
N ILE A 257 0.20 10.94 -2.69
CA ILE A 257 0.38 11.99 -1.68
C ILE A 257 1.87 12.34 -1.62
N SER A 258 2.19 13.61 -1.71
CA SER A 258 3.57 14.15 -1.57
C SER A 258 4.03 14.14 -0.13
#